data_f73ac269a87c812df0333c982a9dde16
#
_entry.id   f73ac269a87c812df0333c982a9dde16
#
_cell.length_a   1.000
_cell.length_b   1.000
_cell.length_c   1.000
_cell.angle_alpha   90.00
_cell.angle_beta   90.00
_cell.angle_gamma   90.00
#
_symmetry.space_group_name_H-M   'P 1'
#
loop_
_entity.id
_entity.type
_entity.pdbx_description
1 polymer ?
#
loop_
_entity_poly.entity_id
_entity_poly.type
_entity_poly.pdbx_seq_one_letter_code
_entity_poly.pdbx_strand_id
1 'polypeptide(L)'
;MKINISEKAIQWYEQELPLNKGEGIRFFGKTYGKTNVHDGFSIGMQIDQPDDYRELIAHEIIEDRHYFAAKEDEWFFSGHDLSIDIDENTGEPFYLFTDGE
;
A
#
# COMPACT_ATOMS: atom_id res chain seq x y z
N MET A 1 -7.35 -8.43 5.39
CA MET A 1 -6.28 -8.06 4.45
C MET A 1 -5.02 -7.70 5.21
N LYS A 2 -3.87 -8.11 4.70
CA LYS A 2 -2.56 -7.77 5.26
C LYS A 2 -1.74 -7.02 4.23
N ILE A 3 -0.90 -6.10 4.71
CA ILE A 3 0.09 -5.43 3.89
C ILE A 3 1.45 -5.90 4.35
N ASN A 4 2.16 -6.62 3.47
CA ASN A 4 3.48 -7.17 3.76
C ASN A 4 4.50 -6.33 3.00
N ILE A 5 5.36 -5.62 3.72
CA ILE A 5 6.32 -4.71 3.13
C ILE A 5 7.73 -5.22 3.43
N SER A 6 8.53 -5.42 2.40
CA SER A 6 9.92 -5.85 2.59
C SER A 6 10.73 -4.75 3.26
N GLU A 7 11.83 -5.14 3.89
CA GLU A 7 12.73 -4.19 4.55
C GLU A 7 13.27 -3.16 3.57
N LYS A 8 13.60 -3.59 2.35
CA LYS A 8 14.07 -2.68 1.29
C LYS A 8 12.99 -1.67 0.91
N ALA A 9 11.73 -2.10 0.81
CA ALA A 9 10.63 -1.21 0.50
C ALA A 9 10.38 -0.21 1.63
N ILE A 10 10.45 -0.66 2.88
CA ILE A 10 10.33 0.23 4.04
C ILE A 10 11.39 1.33 3.97
N GLN A 11 12.64 0.99 3.70
CA GLN A 11 13.71 1.97 3.57
C GLN A 11 13.44 2.94 2.42
N TRP A 12 12.93 2.45 1.30
CA TRP A 12 12.58 3.30 0.17
C TRP A 12 11.53 4.35 0.56
N TYR A 13 10.44 3.91 1.22
CA TYR A 13 9.39 4.84 1.66
C TYR A 13 9.92 5.86 2.67
N GLU A 14 10.78 5.44 3.58
CA GLU A 14 11.37 6.34 4.57
C GLU A 14 12.21 7.44 3.91
N GLN A 15 12.92 7.10 2.85
CA GLN A 15 13.79 8.05 2.15
C GLN A 15 13.01 8.94 1.18
N GLU A 16 12.06 8.36 0.45
CA GLU A 16 11.38 9.06 -0.64
C GLU A 16 10.11 9.78 -0.20
N LEU A 17 9.49 9.33 0.88
CA LEU A 17 8.22 9.87 1.36
C LEU A 17 8.30 10.20 2.85
N PRO A 18 9.01 11.27 3.22
CA PRO A 18 9.04 11.70 4.62
C PRO A 18 7.64 12.11 5.08
N LEU A 19 7.27 11.70 6.29
CA LEU A 19 5.94 11.94 6.84
C LEU A 19 5.99 12.93 7.99
N ASN A 20 4.95 13.75 8.08
CA ASN A 20 4.70 14.58 9.25
C ASN A 20 3.92 13.74 10.28
N LYS A 21 3.83 14.25 11.49
CA LYS A 21 3.11 13.57 12.57
C LYS A 21 1.65 13.30 12.15
N GLY A 22 1.20 12.07 12.35
CA GLY A 22 -0.16 11.65 12.03
C GLY A 22 -0.37 11.22 10.60
N GLU A 23 0.61 11.42 9.72
CA GLU A 23 0.53 11.00 8.32
C GLU A 23 0.98 9.56 8.14
N GLY A 24 0.50 8.94 7.08
CA GLY A 24 0.90 7.61 6.66
C GLY A 24 0.87 7.47 5.14
N ILE A 25 1.14 6.28 4.68
CA ILE A 25 1.07 5.94 3.26
C ILE A 25 -0.22 5.15 3.04
N ARG A 26 -1.11 5.68 2.20
CA ARG A 26 -2.35 4.99 1.81
C ARG A 26 -2.15 4.33 0.45
N PHE A 27 -2.55 3.08 0.37
CA PHE A 27 -2.60 2.32 -0.89
C PHE A 27 -4.05 2.25 -1.37
N PHE A 28 -4.26 2.49 -2.65
CA PHE A 28 -5.61 2.54 -3.22
C PHE A 28 -5.60 2.06 -4.67
N GLY A 29 -6.79 1.84 -5.24
CA GLY A 29 -6.92 1.43 -6.64
C GLY A 29 -7.01 2.62 -7.57
N LYS A 30 -6.12 2.66 -8.57
CA LYS A 30 -6.19 3.64 -9.66
C LYS A 30 -6.92 3.01 -10.85
N THR A 31 -7.66 3.82 -11.60
CA THR A 31 -8.50 3.35 -12.69
C THR A 31 -7.77 3.22 -14.04
N TYR A 32 -6.47 2.94 -14.00
CA TYR A 32 -5.68 2.66 -15.20
C TYR A 32 -4.50 1.76 -14.81
N GLY A 33 -3.87 1.15 -15.83
CA GLY A 33 -2.77 0.21 -15.61
C GLY A 33 -3.28 -1.20 -15.37
N LYS A 34 -2.49 -2.00 -14.67
CA LYS A 34 -2.87 -3.36 -14.31
C LYS A 34 -2.11 -3.87 -13.10
N THR A 35 -2.66 -4.89 -12.45
CA THR A 35 -1.98 -5.67 -11.42
C THR A 35 -2.03 -7.14 -11.84
N ASN A 36 -1.49 -8.02 -11.02
CA ASN A 36 -1.56 -9.46 -11.30
C ASN A 36 -2.97 -10.06 -11.14
N VAL A 37 -3.95 -9.29 -10.65
CA VAL A 37 -5.35 -9.75 -10.50
C VAL A 37 -6.37 -8.83 -11.18
N HIS A 38 -5.99 -7.61 -11.55
CA HIS A 38 -6.89 -6.65 -12.20
C HIS A 38 -6.25 -6.11 -13.47
N ASP A 39 -7.02 -6.14 -14.56
CA ASP A 39 -6.67 -5.47 -15.80
C ASP A 39 -7.43 -4.15 -15.85
N GLY A 40 -6.73 -3.06 -16.18
CA GLY A 40 -7.32 -1.72 -16.18
C GLY A 40 -7.25 -0.96 -14.87
N PHE A 41 -6.65 -1.55 -13.83
CA PHE A 41 -6.47 -0.93 -12.52
C PHE A 41 -5.05 -1.18 -12.03
N SER A 42 -4.49 -0.22 -11.33
CA SER A 42 -3.18 -0.39 -10.70
C SER A 42 -3.20 0.19 -9.29
N ILE A 43 -2.13 -0.07 -8.53
CA ILE A 43 -2.03 0.44 -7.16
C ILE A 43 -1.49 1.86 -7.20
N GLY A 44 -2.22 2.76 -6.53
CA GLY A 44 -1.75 4.08 -6.22
C GLY A 44 -1.30 4.16 -4.79
N MET A 45 -0.46 5.13 -4.49
CA MET A 45 -0.10 5.44 -3.12
C MET A 45 -0.05 6.96 -2.95
N GLN A 46 -0.40 7.40 -1.76
CA GLN A 46 -0.35 8.82 -1.42
C GLN A 46 -0.13 8.98 0.07
N ILE A 47 0.41 10.15 0.44
CA ILE A 47 0.52 10.53 1.85
C ILE A 47 -0.86 10.97 2.29
N ASP A 48 -1.36 10.38 3.38
CA ASP A 48 -2.69 10.68 3.89
C ASP A 48 -2.72 10.40 5.39
N GLN A 49 -3.80 10.78 6.05
CA GLN A 49 -3.95 10.58 7.47
C GLN A 49 -4.92 9.44 7.75
N PRO A 50 -4.46 8.35 8.41
CA PRO A 50 -5.37 7.24 8.73
C PRO A 50 -6.60 7.67 9.51
N ASP A 51 -6.46 8.69 10.36
CA ASP A 51 -7.56 9.19 11.19
C ASP A 51 -8.66 9.88 10.40
N ASP A 52 -8.41 10.24 9.14
CA ASP A 52 -9.43 10.83 8.27
C ASP A 52 -10.43 9.80 7.72
N TYR A 53 -10.17 8.53 7.94
CA TYR A 53 -11.01 7.44 7.41
C TYR A 53 -11.77 6.75 8.54
N ARG A 54 -13.04 6.43 8.27
CA ARG A 54 -13.90 5.74 9.23
C ARG A 54 -13.43 4.33 9.55
N GLU A 55 -13.07 3.61 8.49
CA GLU A 55 -12.62 2.22 8.59
C GLU A 55 -11.44 1.99 7.70
N LEU A 56 -10.50 1.21 8.20
CA LEU A 56 -9.35 0.73 7.44
C LEU A 56 -9.48 -0.77 7.29
N ILE A 57 -9.22 -1.28 6.08
CA ILE A 57 -9.22 -2.73 5.84
C ILE A 57 -7.87 -3.35 6.13
N ALA A 58 -6.83 -2.53 6.17
CA ALA A 58 -5.48 -2.95 6.54
C ALA A 58 -4.76 -1.77 7.16
N HIS A 59 -3.96 -2.04 8.18
CA HIS A 59 -3.21 -0.98 8.86
C HIS A 59 -2.00 -1.61 9.54
N GLU A 60 -0.82 -1.27 9.03
CA GLU A 60 0.45 -1.70 9.62
C GLU A 60 1.20 -0.48 10.12
N ILE A 61 1.79 -0.60 11.30
CA ILE A 61 2.63 0.45 11.87
C ILE A 61 4.04 -0.14 11.96
N ILE A 62 4.96 0.43 11.18
CA ILE A 62 6.34 -0.04 11.10
C ILE A 62 7.24 1.17 11.35
N GLU A 63 8.05 1.11 12.40
CA GLU A 63 8.96 2.20 12.78
C GLU A 63 8.22 3.55 12.89
N ASP A 64 7.08 3.53 13.57
CA ASP A 64 6.19 4.67 13.81
C ASP A 64 5.56 5.26 12.54
N ARG A 65 5.66 4.57 11.42
CA ARG A 65 5.04 4.97 10.16
C ARG A 65 3.83 4.10 9.88
N HIS A 66 2.74 4.73 9.44
CA HIS A 66 1.50 4.04 9.13
C HIS A 66 1.45 3.69 7.64
N TYR A 67 1.08 2.44 7.34
CA TYR A 67 0.81 1.96 5.99
C TYR A 67 -0.58 1.38 6.00
N PHE A 68 -1.47 1.87 5.14
CA PHE A 68 -2.87 1.47 5.29
C PHE A 68 -3.64 1.45 3.97
N ALA A 69 -4.78 0.78 4.00
CA ALA A 69 -5.77 0.79 2.95
C ALA A 69 -7.13 1.06 3.58
N ALA A 70 -7.92 1.92 2.96
CA ALA A 70 -9.21 2.34 3.47
C ALA A 70 -10.33 1.40 3.01
N LYS A 71 -11.42 1.35 3.77
CA LYS A 71 -12.58 0.53 3.46
C LYS A 71 -13.16 0.82 2.07
N GLU A 72 -13.09 2.08 1.63
CA GLU A 72 -13.60 2.47 0.32
C GLU A 72 -12.86 1.82 -0.86
N ASP A 73 -11.67 1.27 -0.61
CA ASP A 73 -10.89 0.53 -1.62
C ASP A 73 -11.02 -0.98 -1.49
N GLU A 74 -11.91 -1.47 -0.65
CA GLU A 74 -12.09 -2.91 -0.43
C GLU A 74 -12.40 -3.65 -1.74
N TRP A 75 -13.17 -3.04 -2.64
CA TRP A 75 -13.52 -3.63 -3.94
C TRP A 75 -12.27 -3.97 -4.75
N PHE A 76 -11.23 -3.14 -4.65
CA PHE A 76 -9.99 -3.32 -5.40
C PHE A 76 -9.13 -4.44 -4.80
N PHE A 77 -9.05 -4.50 -3.48
CA PHE A 77 -8.21 -5.49 -2.80
C PHE A 77 -8.90 -6.85 -2.60
N SER A 78 -10.19 -6.87 -2.58
CA SER A 78 -11.13 -8.01 -2.50
C SER A 78 -10.53 -9.41 -2.25
N GLY A 79 -10.33 -9.76 -0.98
CA GLY A 79 -9.87 -11.10 -0.60
C GLY A 79 -8.38 -11.36 -0.79
N HIS A 80 -7.63 -10.36 -1.20
CA HIS A 80 -6.18 -10.49 -1.39
C HIS A 80 -5.42 -9.73 -0.31
N ASP A 81 -4.22 -10.20 -0.03
CA ASP A 81 -3.23 -9.45 0.71
C ASP A 81 -2.32 -8.73 -0.29
N LEU A 82 -1.65 -7.68 0.17
CA LEU A 82 -0.74 -6.91 -0.66
C LEU A 82 0.70 -7.16 -0.20
N SER A 83 1.56 -7.52 -1.14
CA SER A 83 2.98 -7.68 -0.88
C SER A 83 3.76 -6.62 -1.65
N ILE A 84 4.67 -5.94 -0.98
CA ILE A 84 5.42 -4.82 -1.55
C ILE A 84 6.91 -5.09 -1.38
N ASP A 85 7.63 -5.03 -2.49
CA ASP A 85 9.08 -5.21 -2.49
C ASP A 85 9.68 -4.19 -3.47
N ILE A 86 10.98 -4.17 -3.58
CA ILE A 86 11.69 -3.30 -4.52
C ILE A 86 12.08 -4.09 -5.76
N ASP A 87 11.76 -3.54 -6.93
CA ASP A 87 12.22 -4.06 -8.19
C ASP A 87 13.68 -3.66 -8.38
N GLU A 88 14.56 -4.64 -8.43
CA GLU A 88 16.01 -4.39 -8.54
C GLU A 88 16.41 -3.71 -9.84
N ASN A 89 15.60 -3.84 -10.88
CA ASN A 89 15.89 -3.22 -12.18
C ASN A 89 15.56 -1.73 -12.19
N THR A 90 14.53 -1.32 -11.46
CA THR A 90 14.08 0.08 -11.45
C THR A 90 14.44 0.81 -10.17
N GLY A 91 14.68 0.07 -9.08
CA GLY A 91 14.91 0.66 -7.76
C GLY A 91 13.65 1.19 -7.11
N GLU A 92 12.48 0.87 -7.66
CA GLU A 92 11.18 1.36 -7.16
C GLU A 92 10.34 0.23 -6.60
N PRO A 93 9.36 0.55 -5.73
CA PRO A 93 8.46 -0.47 -5.22
C PRO A 93 7.64 -1.12 -6.33
N PHE A 94 7.45 -2.43 -6.23
CA PHE A 94 6.45 -3.12 -7.02
C PHE A 94 5.47 -3.84 -6.09
N TYR A 95 4.27 -4.06 -6.58
CA TYR A 95 3.13 -4.50 -5.80
C TYR A 95 2.61 -5.81 -6.35
N LEU A 96 2.39 -6.78 -5.46
CA LEU A 96 1.87 -8.07 -5.84
C LEU A 96 0.71 -8.44 -4.92
N PHE A 97 -0.42 -8.80 -5.51
CA PHE A 97 -1.55 -9.34 -4.76
C PHE A 97 -1.28 -10.81 -4.48
N THR A 98 -1.47 -11.19 -3.23
CA THR A 98 -1.30 -12.58 -2.79
C THR A 98 -2.61 -13.08 -2.22
N ASP A 99 -2.73 -14.40 -2.04
CA ASP A 99 -3.96 -14.98 -1.50
C ASP A 99 -4.12 -14.54 -0.04
N GLY A 100 -5.28 -13.94 0.25
CA GLY A 100 -5.65 -13.60 1.61
C GLY A 100 -6.21 -14.80 2.34
N GLU A 101 -6.21 -14.75 3.68
CA GLU A 101 -6.80 -15.77 4.53
C GLU A 101 -8.18 -15.40 5.02
#